data_10ef3f7ae54e41e7bfeb50a3b6218f37
#
_entry.id   10ef3f7ae54e41e7bfeb50a3b6218f37
#
_cell.length_a   1.000
_cell.length_b   1.000
_cell.length_c   1.000
_cell.angle_alpha   90.00
_cell.angle_beta   90.00
_cell.angle_gamma   90.00
#
_symmetry.space_group_name_H-M   'P 1'
#
loop_
_entity.id
_entity.type
_entity.pdbx_description
1 polymer ?
#
loop_
_entity_poly.entity_id
_entity_poly.type
_entity_poly.pdbx_seq_one_letter_code
_entity_poly.pdbx_strand_id
1 'polypeptide(L)'
;INIKKKKTVEKLTAFETSKLLEYKTYQMNLDEFSAKVNRIYRRNGGQDTIVYSMNNDLESMLTVNTEIHTDAGGFTRPVSYMGRGMRSIYMLSLLEADLDDSNYPCIIMMEEPEMSLHPTLQKKSGDILYRLSKKHQVIFTTHSPNLLPNFNSRQIRQMVCDREGRSVVKEKTDISVILSDLGYTANDLMNVNFVFIVEGKQDKSRLPILLKKYYSEMYDEDGNLSRVAIITTNSCTNIKTYANLKYMNQVYIRDQFLMIRDGDGKNPKELRKQLCRYYEEQDLRDVDHLPRVTEKNVLILKYYSFENYFLNPAIMAKLGVIKSESDFYKIFLQKWKEYLNRIRSGIHLKQIMGHDLQSIQDVKDNMELIKRYMRGHNVFDIFYGRYKNSETELLTKYVELAPREDFADILNSIDRFIIFESRKK
;
A
#
# COMPACT_ATOMS: atom_id res chain seq x y z
N ILE A 1 4.84 37.88 -33.41
CA ILE A 1 6.24 37.78 -33.88
C ILE A 1 6.19 37.25 -35.29
N ASN A 2 6.36 38.14 -36.31
CA ASN A 2 6.41 37.72 -37.73
C ASN A 2 7.83 37.31 -38.10
N ILE A 3 8.19 36.09 -37.75
CA ILE A 3 9.40 35.46 -38.32
C ILE A 3 9.01 35.03 -39.73
N LYS A 4 9.52 35.72 -40.75
CA LYS A 4 9.27 35.36 -42.13
C LYS A 4 9.74 33.93 -42.37
N LYS A 5 8.84 33.06 -42.76
CA LYS A 5 8.98 31.59 -42.94
C LYS A 5 10.08 31.15 -43.92
N LYS A 6 10.92 32.02 -44.43
CA LYS A 6 11.91 31.74 -45.50
C LYS A 6 13.35 32.12 -45.18
N LYS A 7 13.70 32.42 -43.92
CA LYS A 7 15.12 32.62 -43.55
C LYS A 7 15.69 31.30 -43.07
N THR A 8 16.78 30.86 -43.63
CA THR A 8 17.60 29.77 -43.06
C THR A 8 18.24 30.28 -41.76
N VAL A 9 18.55 29.39 -40.80
CA VAL A 9 19.14 29.74 -39.48
C VAL A 9 20.35 30.62 -39.63
N GLU A 10 21.17 30.41 -40.66
CA GLU A 10 22.38 31.20 -40.98
C GLU A 10 22.10 32.66 -41.40
N LYS A 11 20.88 32.99 -41.81
CA LYS A 11 20.46 34.33 -42.26
C LYS A 11 19.63 35.10 -41.21
N LEU A 12 19.50 34.55 -40.01
CA LEU A 12 18.84 35.24 -38.89
C LEU A 12 19.80 36.32 -38.32
N THR A 13 19.25 37.49 -38.02
CA THR A 13 19.96 38.48 -37.25
C THR A 13 20.08 38.02 -35.79
N ALA A 14 21.03 38.55 -35.03
CA ALA A 14 21.20 38.30 -33.59
C ALA A 14 19.86 38.49 -32.81
N PHE A 15 19.11 39.54 -33.17
CA PHE A 15 17.79 39.81 -32.57
C PHE A 15 16.74 38.70 -32.94
N GLU A 16 16.68 38.28 -34.20
CA GLU A 16 15.78 37.24 -34.62
C GLU A 16 16.13 35.88 -33.99
N THR A 17 17.43 35.61 -33.83
CA THR A 17 17.91 34.40 -33.13
C THR A 17 17.55 34.44 -31.66
N SER A 18 17.71 35.59 -30.99
CA SER A 18 17.29 35.78 -29.60
C SER A 18 15.80 35.56 -29.41
N LYS A 19 14.96 36.11 -30.33
CA LYS A 19 13.50 35.88 -30.27
C LYS A 19 13.07 34.45 -30.58
N LEU A 20 13.80 33.77 -31.46
CA LEU A 20 13.56 32.36 -31.73
C LEU A 20 13.94 31.49 -30.53
N LEU A 21 15.03 31.82 -29.87
CA LEU A 21 15.45 31.16 -28.64
C LEU A 21 14.44 31.38 -27.51
N GLU A 22 13.99 32.61 -27.29
CA GLU A 22 12.94 32.94 -26.32
C GLU A 22 11.64 32.15 -26.60
N TYR A 23 11.21 32.04 -27.84
CA TYR A 23 10.06 31.24 -28.22
C TYR A 23 10.26 29.74 -27.97
N LYS A 24 11.45 29.21 -28.29
CA LYS A 24 11.79 27.79 -28.06
C LYS A 24 11.85 27.46 -26.56
N THR A 25 12.41 28.33 -25.77
CA THR A 25 12.47 28.18 -24.32
C THR A 25 11.10 28.29 -23.65
N TYR A 26 10.24 29.18 -24.14
CA TYR A 26 8.85 29.25 -23.70
C TYR A 26 8.08 27.93 -23.99
N GLN A 27 8.43 27.20 -25.07
CA GLN A 27 7.89 25.90 -25.40
C GLN A 27 8.39 24.76 -24.47
N MET A 28 9.42 24.97 -23.66
CA MET A 28 9.93 23.95 -22.72
C MET A 28 8.98 23.67 -21.54
N ASN A 29 7.89 24.44 -21.42
CA ASN A 29 6.83 24.23 -20.40
C ASN A 29 7.35 24.01 -18.99
N LEU A 30 8.27 24.92 -18.55
CA LEU A 30 8.88 24.86 -17.21
C LEU A 30 7.83 24.87 -16.08
N ASP A 31 6.67 25.48 -16.31
CA ASP A 31 5.60 25.53 -15.31
C ASP A 31 5.00 24.14 -15.06
N GLU A 32 4.78 23.35 -16.11
CA GLU A 32 4.27 21.99 -15.99
C GLU A 32 5.31 21.07 -15.34
N PHE A 33 6.56 21.19 -15.74
CA PHE A 33 7.67 20.47 -15.12
C PHE A 33 7.82 20.85 -13.64
N SER A 34 7.81 22.14 -13.33
CA SER A 34 7.86 22.67 -11.96
C SER A 34 6.71 22.11 -11.11
N ALA A 35 5.48 22.14 -11.63
CA ALA A 35 4.32 21.60 -10.94
C ALA A 35 4.46 20.10 -10.66
N LYS A 36 5.00 19.33 -11.64
CA LYS A 36 5.26 17.91 -11.50
C LYS A 36 6.30 17.64 -10.41
N VAL A 37 7.45 18.30 -10.46
CA VAL A 37 8.53 18.16 -9.46
C VAL A 37 8.01 18.53 -8.07
N ASN A 38 7.30 19.63 -7.91
CA ASN A 38 6.78 20.09 -6.62
C ASN A 38 5.76 19.12 -6.04
N ARG A 39 4.90 18.53 -6.86
CA ARG A 39 3.95 17.51 -6.41
C ARG A 39 4.68 16.29 -5.85
N ILE A 40 5.72 15.81 -6.54
CA ILE A 40 6.53 14.66 -6.13
C ILE A 40 7.36 15.03 -4.89
N TYR A 41 8.00 16.19 -4.88
CA TYR A 41 8.83 16.68 -3.78
C TYR A 41 8.01 16.80 -2.47
N ARG A 42 6.80 17.38 -2.52
CA ARG A 42 5.88 17.46 -1.36
C ARG A 42 5.45 16.07 -0.88
N ARG A 43 5.11 15.15 -1.79
CA ARG A 43 4.81 13.74 -1.45
C ARG A 43 5.97 13.07 -0.70
N ASN A 44 7.20 13.40 -1.08
CA ASN A 44 8.43 12.85 -0.49
C ASN A 44 8.88 13.57 0.79
N GLY A 45 8.07 14.51 1.30
CA GLY A 45 8.31 15.19 2.57
C GLY A 45 9.01 16.55 2.46
N GLY A 46 9.15 17.09 1.25
CA GLY A 46 9.61 18.46 1.02
C GLY A 46 8.57 19.48 1.48
N GLN A 47 9.05 20.56 2.10
CA GLN A 47 8.19 21.61 2.67
C GLN A 47 8.18 22.89 1.85
N ASP A 48 9.25 23.08 1.04
CA ASP A 48 9.43 24.28 0.22
C ASP A 48 8.80 24.12 -1.16
N THR A 49 8.72 25.20 -1.90
CA THR A 49 8.35 25.19 -3.32
C THR A 49 9.60 25.40 -4.18
N ILE A 50 9.83 24.48 -5.11
CA ILE A 50 10.93 24.57 -6.09
C ILE A 50 10.44 25.43 -7.26
N VAL A 51 11.21 26.47 -7.58
CA VAL A 51 10.91 27.39 -8.67
C VAL A 51 12.02 27.28 -9.73
N TYR A 52 11.62 27.11 -10.98
CA TYR A 52 12.51 27.12 -12.14
C TYR A 52 12.34 28.46 -12.85
N SER A 53 13.40 29.22 -12.95
CA SER A 53 13.41 30.49 -13.68
C SER A 53 14.48 30.49 -14.76
N MET A 54 14.24 31.22 -15.83
CA MET A 54 15.24 31.46 -16.85
C MET A 54 15.89 32.80 -16.63
N ASN A 55 17.21 32.86 -16.73
CA ASN A 55 17.92 34.12 -16.71
C ASN A 55 17.82 34.77 -18.11
N ASN A 56 17.44 36.06 -18.13
CA ASN A 56 17.32 36.85 -19.37
C ASN A 56 18.63 37.48 -19.86
N ASP A 57 19.73 37.18 -19.19
CA ASP A 57 21.05 37.66 -19.62
C ASP A 57 21.57 36.83 -20.80
N LEU A 58 22.05 37.51 -21.85
CA LEU A 58 22.53 36.88 -23.10
C LEU A 58 23.67 35.87 -22.86
N GLU A 59 24.52 36.11 -21.87
CA GLU A 59 25.63 35.20 -21.51
C GLU A 59 25.15 33.97 -20.71
N SER A 60 24.02 34.09 -20.03
CA SER A 60 23.43 33.01 -19.22
C SER A 60 22.12 32.44 -19.79
N MET A 61 21.80 32.76 -21.06
CA MET A 61 20.55 32.38 -21.74
C MET A 61 20.25 30.86 -21.79
N LEU A 62 21.25 30.04 -21.50
CA LEU A 62 21.15 28.58 -21.52
C LEU A 62 21.17 27.97 -20.11
N THR A 63 21.19 28.78 -19.06
CA THR A 63 21.20 28.31 -17.67
C THR A 63 19.81 28.32 -17.08
N VAL A 64 19.32 27.14 -16.66
CA VAL A 64 18.12 27.03 -15.86
C VAL A 64 18.51 27.22 -14.40
N ASN A 65 18.09 28.32 -13.80
CA ASN A 65 18.29 28.54 -12.37
C ASN A 65 17.21 27.81 -11.59
N THR A 66 17.63 27.05 -10.60
CA THR A 66 16.72 26.35 -9.69
C THR A 66 16.74 27.05 -8.34
N GLU A 67 15.58 27.52 -7.91
CA GLU A 67 15.41 28.28 -6.68
C GLU A 67 14.34 27.64 -5.79
N ILE A 68 14.48 27.89 -4.50
CA ILE A 68 13.51 27.47 -3.48
C ILE A 68 12.72 28.70 -3.07
N HIS A 69 11.41 28.58 -3.12
CA HIS A 69 10.50 29.56 -2.56
C HIS A 69 9.93 29.05 -1.24
N THR A 70 10.19 29.77 -0.14
CA THR A 70 9.72 29.39 1.20
C THR A 70 8.35 30.00 1.46
N ASP A 71 7.32 29.18 1.64
CA ASP A 71 5.94 29.63 1.90
C ASP A 71 5.82 30.51 3.17
N ALA A 72 6.70 30.30 4.15
CA ALA A 72 6.68 30.97 5.45
C ALA A 72 7.30 32.39 5.49
N GLY A 73 7.94 32.87 4.41
CA GLY A 73 8.65 34.15 4.48
C GLY A 73 8.85 34.90 3.18
N GLY A 74 8.35 34.37 2.05
CA GLY A 74 8.45 35.03 0.74
C GLY A 74 9.87 35.16 0.18
N PHE A 75 10.86 34.45 0.75
CA PHE A 75 12.23 34.50 0.31
C PHE A 75 12.51 33.44 -0.76
N THR A 76 13.14 33.86 -1.84
CA THR A 76 13.66 32.97 -2.90
C THR A 76 15.16 32.79 -2.71
N ARG A 77 15.62 31.53 -2.72
CA ARG A 77 17.03 31.17 -2.54
C ARG A 77 17.47 30.14 -3.57
N PRO A 78 18.73 30.17 -4.04
CA PRO A 78 19.25 29.08 -4.87
C PRO A 78 19.16 27.71 -4.15
N VAL A 79 18.97 26.64 -4.88
CA VAL A 79 18.93 25.25 -4.34
C VAL A 79 20.21 24.89 -3.59
N SER A 80 21.34 25.56 -3.89
CA SER A 80 22.60 25.39 -3.17
C SER A 80 22.52 25.74 -1.67
N TYR A 81 21.55 26.55 -1.26
CA TYR A 81 21.27 26.87 0.15
C TYR A 81 20.40 25.82 0.85
N MET A 82 19.90 24.83 0.12
CA MET A 82 19.17 23.73 0.72
C MET A 82 20.11 22.87 1.58
N GLY A 83 19.65 22.49 2.76
CA GLY A 83 20.36 21.54 3.62
C GLY A 83 20.61 20.20 2.90
N ARG A 84 21.72 19.51 3.22
CA ARG A 84 22.17 18.29 2.52
C ARG A 84 21.06 17.26 2.36
N GLY A 85 20.31 16.97 3.44
CA GLY A 85 19.23 15.98 3.41
C GLY A 85 18.10 16.37 2.46
N MET A 86 17.64 17.63 2.52
CA MET A 86 16.58 18.08 1.62
C MET A 86 17.03 18.13 0.16
N ARG A 87 18.31 18.41 -0.09
CA ARG A 87 18.90 18.34 -1.43
C ARG A 87 18.87 16.90 -1.97
N SER A 88 19.18 15.90 -1.14
CA SER A 88 19.08 14.49 -1.54
C SER A 88 17.64 14.11 -1.90
N ILE A 89 16.66 14.53 -1.12
CA ILE A 89 15.24 14.31 -1.44
C ILE A 89 14.83 15.03 -2.74
N TYR A 90 15.30 16.26 -2.94
CA TYR A 90 15.06 16.99 -4.17
C TYR A 90 15.65 16.26 -5.39
N MET A 91 16.90 15.79 -5.30
CA MET A 91 17.55 15.05 -6.38
C MET A 91 16.82 13.74 -6.72
N LEU A 92 16.39 12.98 -5.71
CA LEU A 92 15.58 11.79 -5.92
C LEU A 92 14.21 12.12 -6.53
N SER A 93 13.59 13.23 -6.13
CA SER A 93 12.31 13.69 -6.68
C SER A 93 12.45 14.16 -8.14
N LEU A 94 13.55 14.81 -8.45
CA LEU A 94 13.86 15.22 -9.83
C LEU A 94 14.06 14.00 -10.73
N LEU A 95 14.82 13.01 -10.25
CA LEU A 95 15.00 11.74 -10.95
C LEU A 95 13.67 11.01 -11.17
N GLU A 96 12.81 10.95 -10.14
CA GLU A 96 11.48 10.35 -10.24
C GLU A 96 10.61 11.12 -11.26
N ALA A 97 10.69 12.46 -11.30
CA ALA A 97 9.94 13.27 -12.24
C ALA A 97 10.39 13.08 -13.69
N ASP A 98 11.70 12.97 -13.93
CA ASP A 98 12.30 12.76 -15.26
C ASP A 98 11.96 11.36 -15.81
N LEU A 99 12.08 10.35 -14.97
CA LEU A 99 11.85 8.96 -15.35
C LEU A 99 10.37 8.56 -15.42
N ASP A 100 9.47 9.31 -14.80
CA ASP A 100 8.03 8.99 -14.83
C ASP A 100 7.43 9.07 -16.23
N ASP A 101 7.95 9.96 -17.07
CA ASP A 101 7.55 10.11 -18.48
C ASP A 101 8.37 9.23 -19.44
N SER A 102 9.41 8.57 -18.92
CA SER A 102 10.28 7.71 -19.72
C SER A 102 9.56 6.43 -20.13
N ASN A 103 9.48 6.17 -21.43
CA ASN A 103 8.97 4.91 -21.99
C ASN A 103 10.02 3.80 -22.03
N TYR A 104 11.26 4.08 -21.63
CA TYR A 104 12.35 3.13 -21.70
C TYR A 104 12.80 2.72 -20.29
N PRO A 105 13.02 1.41 -20.03
CA PRO A 105 13.59 0.97 -18.77
C PRO A 105 15.05 1.45 -18.67
N CYS A 106 15.40 1.99 -17.51
CA CYS A 106 16.75 2.44 -17.18
C CYS A 106 17.37 1.56 -16.10
N ILE A 107 18.71 1.56 -16.02
CA ILE A 107 19.45 1.03 -14.87
C ILE A 107 19.89 2.22 -14.03
N ILE A 108 19.44 2.26 -12.78
CA ILE A 108 19.73 3.32 -11.82
C ILE A 108 20.68 2.72 -10.79
N MET A 109 21.87 3.31 -10.65
CA MET A 109 22.87 2.89 -9.65
C MET A 109 23.15 4.05 -8.70
N MET A 110 23.04 3.80 -7.40
CA MET A 110 23.25 4.80 -6.36
C MET A 110 24.09 4.25 -5.22
N GLU A 111 24.92 5.09 -4.65
CA GLU A 111 25.69 4.80 -3.45
C GLU A 111 25.13 5.62 -2.30
N GLU A 112 24.71 4.94 -1.22
CA GLU A 112 24.18 5.53 0.01
C GLU A 112 23.19 6.70 -0.23
N PRO A 113 22.09 6.49 -0.94
CA PRO A 113 21.14 7.55 -1.29
C PRO A 113 20.49 8.22 -0.06
N GLU A 114 20.62 7.59 1.10
CA GLU A 114 20.15 8.09 2.40
C GLU A 114 21.17 8.93 3.17
N MET A 115 22.38 9.10 2.64
CA MET A 115 23.44 9.81 3.34
C MET A 115 23.01 11.24 3.73
N SER A 116 23.23 11.62 4.98
CA SER A 116 22.82 12.90 5.56
C SER A 116 21.32 13.10 5.74
N LEU A 117 20.48 12.06 5.55
CA LEU A 117 19.06 12.12 5.79
C LEU A 117 18.73 11.80 7.26
N HIS A 118 17.78 12.55 7.83
CA HIS A 118 17.15 12.18 9.09
C HIS A 118 16.38 10.85 8.91
N PRO A 119 16.28 9.96 9.93
CA PRO A 119 15.63 8.65 9.82
C PRO A 119 14.25 8.66 9.14
N THR A 120 13.45 9.69 9.39
CA THR A 120 12.14 9.85 8.72
C THR A 120 12.29 10.05 7.20
N LEU A 121 13.30 10.81 6.75
CA LEU A 121 13.58 11.03 5.34
C LEU A 121 14.29 9.84 4.69
N GLN A 122 15.05 9.05 5.46
CA GLN A 122 15.62 7.79 4.98
C GLN A 122 14.51 6.82 4.56
N LYS A 123 13.46 6.68 5.38
CA LYS A 123 12.27 5.89 4.99
C LYS A 123 11.62 6.41 3.71
N LYS A 124 11.50 7.75 3.57
CA LYS A 124 10.97 8.37 2.35
C LYS A 124 11.84 8.10 1.12
N SER A 125 13.17 8.12 1.25
CA SER A 125 14.08 7.78 0.14
C SER A 125 13.90 6.32 -0.27
N GLY A 126 13.73 5.40 0.68
CA GLY A 126 13.36 4.00 0.41
C GLY A 126 12.06 3.85 -0.38
N ASP A 127 11.03 4.62 -0.03
CA ASP A 127 9.76 4.66 -0.76
C ASP A 127 9.94 5.14 -2.22
N ILE A 128 10.81 6.15 -2.45
CA ILE A 128 11.11 6.66 -3.79
C ILE A 128 11.83 5.60 -4.63
N LEU A 129 12.90 5.02 -4.08
CA LEU A 129 13.68 3.98 -4.76
C LEU A 129 12.81 2.78 -5.12
N TYR A 130 11.91 2.40 -4.22
CA TYR A 130 10.95 1.35 -4.47
C TYR A 130 9.98 1.69 -5.60
N ARG A 131 9.45 2.92 -5.66
CA ARG A 131 8.60 3.34 -6.79
C ARG A 131 9.36 3.33 -8.12
N LEU A 132 10.61 3.79 -8.14
CA LEU A 132 11.47 3.73 -9.32
C LEU A 132 11.71 2.29 -9.78
N SER A 133 11.86 1.35 -8.84
CA SER A 133 12.09 -0.06 -9.15
C SER A 133 10.92 -0.77 -9.86
N LYS A 134 9.74 -0.16 -9.93
CA LYS A 134 8.59 -0.70 -10.67
C LYS A 134 8.73 -0.64 -12.17
N LYS A 135 9.43 0.38 -12.65
CA LYS A 135 9.62 0.64 -14.09
C LYS A 135 11.06 0.45 -14.53
N HIS A 136 12.01 0.55 -13.60
CA HIS A 136 13.45 0.59 -13.86
C HIS A 136 14.19 -0.41 -12.98
N GLN A 137 15.38 -0.82 -13.39
CA GLN A 137 16.27 -1.61 -12.55
C GLN A 137 17.03 -0.68 -11.60
N VAL A 138 16.80 -0.81 -10.29
CA VAL A 138 17.45 0.01 -9.27
C VAL A 138 18.43 -0.84 -8.48
N ILE A 139 19.67 -0.39 -8.39
CA ILE A 139 20.75 -1.00 -7.62
C ILE A 139 21.31 0.10 -6.71
N PHE A 140 21.33 -0.13 -5.41
CA PHE A 140 21.92 0.84 -4.50
C PHE A 140 22.61 0.17 -3.31
N THR A 141 23.59 0.85 -2.74
CA THR A 141 24.24 0.45 -1.49
C THR A 141 23.65 1.23 -0.33
N THR A 142 23.61 0.65 0.87
CA THR A 142 23.12 1.33 2.07
C THR A 142 23.73 0.72 3.33
N HIS A 143 23.97 1.57 4.32
CA HIS A 143 24.25 1.19 5.71
C HIS A 143 23.06 1.50 6.63
N SER A 144 21.93 1.95 6.08
CA SER A 144 20.76 2.29 6.89
C SER A 144 19.73 1.18 6.92
N PRO A 145 19.35 0.69 8.09
CA PRO A 145 18.26 -0.26 8.24
C PRO A 145 16.90 0.36 7.87
N ASN A 146 16.79 1.70 7.85
CA ASN A 146 15.54 2.40 7.53
C ASN A 146 15.12 2.26 6.06
N LEU A 147 16.03 1.85 5.16
CA LEU A 147 15.71 1.57 3.76
C LEU A 147 15.24 0.14 3.54
N LEU A 148 15.68 -0.80 4.38
CA LEU A 148 15.39 -2.23 4.23
C LEU A 148 13.89 -2.58 4.25
N PRO A 149 13.01 -1.86 4.97
CA PRO A 149 11.58 -2.18 5.04
C PRO A 149 10.85 -2.34 3.69
N ASN A 150 11.30 -1.63 2.68
CA ASN A 150 10.65 -1.63 1.36
C ASN A 150 11.09 -2.78 0.46
N PHE A 151 12.08 -3.58 0.90
CA PHE A 151 12.71 -4.63 0.10
C PHE A 151 12.63 -5.97 0.82
N ASN A 152 12.47 -7.05 0.06
CA ASN A 152 12.45 -8.41 0.60
C ASN A 152 13.87 -9.05 0.59
N SER A 153 14.02 -10.18 1.25
CA SER A 153 15.29 -10.90 1.35
C SER A 153 15.90 -11.27 0.00
N ARG A 154 15.07 -11.49 -1.03
CA ARG A 154 15.53 -11.81 -2.39
C ARG A 154 16.14 -10.59 -3.11
N GLN A 155 15.76 -9.39 -2.71
CA GLN A 155 16.24 -8.13 -3.29
C GLN A 155 17.49 -7.61 -2.55
N ILE A 156 17.69 -8.04 -1.31
CA ILE A 156 18.84 -7.63 -0.48
C ILE A 156 20.01 -8.54 -0.73
N ARG A 157 21.21 -7.96 -0.81
CA ARG A 157 22.48 -8.66 -0.91
C ARG A 157 23.43 -8.11 0.15
N GLN A 158 23.96 -8.99 1.00
CA GLN A 158 24.94 -8.61 2.01
C GLN A 158 26.34 -8.70 1.41
N MET A 159 27.06 -7.57 1.46
CA MET A 159 28.47 -7.50 1.11
C MET A 159 29.31 -7.71 2.36
N VAL A 160 30.23 -8.62 2.33
CA VAL A 160 31.17 -8.91 3.42
C VAL A 160 32.60 -8.95 2.91
N CYS A 161 33.56 -8.72 3.78
CA CYS A 161 34.96 -8.86 3.47
C CYS A 161 35.38 -10.32 3.80
N ASP A 162 36.04 -11.03 2.87
CA ASP A 162 36.62 -12.35 3.13
C ASP A 162 37.92 -12.19 3.93
N ARG A 163 38.52 -13.38 4.26
CA ARG A 163 39.79 -13.40 5.03
C ARG A 163 40.97 -12.79 4.29
N GLU A 164 40.84 -12.62 2.98
CA GLU A 164 41.86 -12.04 2.10
C GLU A 164 41.63 -10.55 1.82
N GLY A 165 40.60 -9.95 2.45
CA GLY A 165 40.27 -8.53 2.30
C GLY A 165 39.45 -8.21 1.03
N ARG A 166 38.92 -9.23 0.33
CA ARG A 166 38.09 -9.00 -0.87
C ARG A 166 36.63 -8.92 -0.51
N SER A 167 35.90 -8.03 -1.17
CA SER A 167 34.45 -7.91 -1.04
C SER A 167 33.75 -9.08 -1.74
N VAL A 168 32.95 -9.82 -1.00
CA VAL A 168 32.14 -10.94 -1.51
C VAL A 168 30.67 -10.75 -1.16
N VAL A 169 29.81 -11.20 -2.07
CA VAL A 169 28.35 -11.21 -1.87
C VAL A 169 27.95 -12.52 -1.23
N LYS A 170 27.26 -12.49 -0.10
CA LYS A 170 26.65 -13.69 0.48
C LYS A 170 25.45 -14.14 -0.34
N GLU A 171 25.37 -15.40 -0.71
CA GLU A 171 24.28 -15.96 -1.51
C GLU A 171 22.94 -16.01 -0.75
N LYS A 172 23.00 -16.30 0.55
CA LYS A 172 21.84 -16.31 1.44
C LYS A 172 21.96 -15.19 2.45
N THR A 173 20.96 -14.35 2.50
CA THR A 173 20.93 -13.16 3.34
C THR A 173 19.84 -13.32 4.38
N ASP A 174 20.24 -13.53 5.62
CA ASP A 174 19.33 -13.44 6.77
C ASP A 174 19.29 -11.97 7.23
N ILE A 175 18.09 -11.40 7.25
CA ILE A 175 17.90 -10.01 7.65
C ILE A 175 18.32 -9.79 9.11
N SER A 176 18.14 -10.78 9.98
CA SER A 176 18.56 -10.69 11.39
C SER A 176 20.07 -10.56 11.52
N VAL A 177 20.82 -11.30 10.68
CA VAL A 177 22.29 -11.20 10.62
C VAL A 177 22.74 -9.85 10.07
N ILE A 178 22.09 -9.35 9.00
CA ILE A 178 22.41 -8.01 8.45
C ILE A 178 22.22 -6.94 9.51
N LEU A 179 21.14 -7.00 10.24
CA LEU A 179 20.80 -6.01 11.24
C LEU A 179 21.81 -6.05 12.40
N SER A 180 22.21 -7.26 12.83
CA SER A 180 23.26 -7.45 13.82
C SER A 180 24.59 -6.88 13.34
N ASP A 181 24.96 -7.13 12.07
CA ASP A 181 26.18 -6.59 11.45
C ASP A 181 26.15 -5.04 11.33
N LEU A 182 24.97 -4.45 11.19
CA LEU A 182 24.75 -3.00 11.21
C LEU A 182 24.70 -2.42 12.64
N GLY A 183 24.85 -3.24 13.69
CA GLY A 183 24.84 -2.82 15.08
C GLY A 183 23.45 -2.64 15.70
N TYR A 184 22.42 -3.20 15.07
CA TYR A 184 21.05 -3.17 15.61
C TYR A 184 20.73 -4.46 16.37
N THR A 185 20.13 -4.32 17.55
CA THR A 185 19.66 -5.45 18.34
C THR A 185 18.22 -5.84 17.98
N ALA A 186 17.80 -7.06 18.34
CA ALA A 186 16.43 -7.52 18.13
C ALA A 186 15.34 -6.61 18.75
N ASN A 187 15.68 -5.84 19.80
CA ASN A 187 14.79 -4.87 20.42
C ASN A 187 14.67 -3.56 19.61
N ASP A 188 15.73 -3.15 18.88
CA ASP A 188 15.72 -2.01 17.97
C ASP A 188 14.89 -2.33 16.71
N LEU A 189 14.57 -3.58 16.55
CA LEU A 189 14.04 -4.19 15.35
C LEU A 189 12.84 -5.09 15.63
N MET A 190 11.89 -4.61 16.38
CA MET A 190 10.54 -5.12 16.18
C MET A 190 10.14 -4.77 14.73
N ASN A 191 10.68 -5.59 13.79
CA ASN A 191 10.72 -5.37 12.35
C ASN A 191 9.35 -5.50 11.69
N VAL A 192 8.33 -4.92 12.31
CA VAL A 192 7.00 -4.84 11.76
C VAL A 192 6.86 -3.49 11.09
N ASN A 193 6.84 -3.49 9.78
CA ASN A 193 6.64 -2.27 9.00
C ASN A 193 5.18 -2.02 8.67
N PHE A 194 4.36 -3.04 8.85
CA PHE A 194 2.93 -2.95 8.60
C PHE A 194 2.15 -3.86 9.55
N VAL A 195 1.02 -3.38 10.04
CA VAL A 195 0.18 -4.13 10.96
C VAL A 195 -1.24 -4.28 10.39
N PHE A 196 -1.69 -5.51 10.26
CA PHE A 196 -3.11 -5.80 10.11
C PHE A 196 -3.75 -5.94 11.49
N ILE A 197 -4.85 -5.24 11.71
CA ILE A 197 -5.67 -5.35 12.92
C ILE A 197 -6.96 -6.01 12.50
N VAL A 198 -7.19 -7.23 12.91
CA VAL A 198 -8.37 -8.03 12.58
C VAL A 198 -9.23 -8.28 13.80
N GLU A 199 -10.51 -8.58 13.59
CA GLU A 199 -11.47 -8.70 14.67
C GLU A 199 -11.31 -9.99 15.47
N GLY A 200 -11.14 -11.12 14.78
CA GLY A 200 -11.16 -12.45 15.36
C GLY A 200 -9.90 -13.30 15.10
N LYS A 201 -9.80 -14.42 15.84
CA LYS A 201 -8.74 -15.40 15.64
C LYS A 201 -8.85 -16.09 14.26
N GLN A 202 -10.05 -16.25 13.75
CA GLN A 202 -10.30 -16.86 12.44
C GLN A 202 -9.82 -15.96 11.30
N ASP A 203 -10.01 -14.65 11.42
CA ASP A 203 -9.48 -13.68 10.45
C ASP A 203 -7.96 -13.70 10.43
N LYS A 204 -7.35 -13.83 11.62
CA LYS A 204 -5.90 -13.96 11.77
C LYS A 204 -5.34 -15.19 11.04
N SER A 205 -6.11 -16.29 10.95
CA SER A 205 -5.68 -17.50 10.24
C SER A 205 -5.99 -17.45 8.73
N ARG A 206 -7.01 -16.72 8.31
CA ARG A 206 -7.47 -16.67 6.91
C ARG A 206 -6.80 -15.58 6.09
N LEU A 207 -6.52 -14.43 6.68
CA LEU A 207 -5.83 -13.33 5.98
C LEU A 207 -4.48 -13.76 5.40
N PRO A 208 -3.61 -14.53 6.12
CA PRO A 208 -2.36 -15.03 5.55
C PRO A 208 -2.53 -15.84 4.27
N ILE A 209 -3.64 -16.55 4.10
CA ILE A 209 -3.91 -17.34 2.88
C ILE A 209 -4.01 -16.42 1.65
N LEU A 210 -4.70 -15.28 1.78
CA LEU A 210 -4.76 -14.26 0.72
C LEU A 210 -3.41 -13.61 0.50
N LEU A 211 -2.72 -13.25 1.59
CA LEU A 211 -1.41 -12.60 1.50
C LEU A 211 -0.40 -13.50 0.81
N LYS A 212 -0.42 -14.82 1.06
CA LYS A 212 0.48 -15.78 0.44
C LYS A 212 0.30 -15.87 -1.08
N LYS A 213 -0.95 -15.84 -1.57
CA LYS A 213 -1.22 -15.86 -3.01
C LYS A 213 -0.85 -14.54 -3.69
N TYR A 214 -1.28 -13.41 -3.14
CA TYR A 214 -1.23 -12.11 -3.82
C TYR A 214 -0.02 -11.27 -3.46
N TYR A 215 0.68 -11.59 -2.37
CA TYR A 215 1.83 -10.86 -1.83
C TYR A 215 2.90 -11.84 -1.32
N SER A 216 3.24 -12.83 -2.13
CA SER A 216 4.15 -13.92 -1.76
C SER A 216 5.54 -13.45 -1.32
N GLU A 217 5.99 -12.28 -1.81
CA GLU A 217 7.27 -11.70 -1.42
C GLU A 217 7.29 -11.16 0.02
N MET A 218 6.14 -11.09 0.69
CA MET A 218 6.06 -10.76 2.12
C MET A 218 6.38 -11.94 3.02
N TYR A 219 6.64 -13.13 2.43
CA TYR A 219 7.02 -14.33 3.15
C TYR A 219 8.51 -14.59 3.01
N ASP A 220 9.14 -14.99 4.12
CA ASP A 220 10.52 -15.47 4.13
C ASP A 220 10.62 -16.89 3.54
N GLU A 221 11.84 -17.43 3.48
CA GLU A 221 12.10 -18.78 2.95
C GLU A 221 11.45 -19.88 3.80
N ASP A 222 11.22 -19.62 5.08
CA ASP A 222 10.55 -20.53 6.04
C ASP A 222 9.02 -20.43 5.97
N GLY A 223 8.48 -19.54 5.14
CA GLY A 223 7.04 -19.34 4.95
C GLY A 223 6.37 -18.51 6.04
N ASN A 224 7.12 -17.75 6.84
CA ASN A 224 6.60 -16.82 7.80
C ASN A 224 6.42 -15.41 7.18
N LEU A 225 5.44 -14.65 7.69
CA LEU A 225 5.28 -13.25 7.30
C LEU A 225 6.49 -12.43 7.76
N SER A 226 7.22 -11.88 6.81
CA SER A 226 8.34 -10.99 7.07
C SER A 226 7.83 -9.54 7.15
N ARG A 227 8.14 -8.84 8.25
CA ARG A 227 7.86 -7.40 8.48
C ARG A 227 6.38 -7.01 8.55
N VAL A 228 5.48 -7.96 8.57
CA VAL A 228 4.04 -7.74 8.69
C VAL A 228 3.54 -8.50 9.91
N ALA A 229 2.82 -7.82 10.79
CA ALA A 229 2.14 -8.45 11.92
C ALA A 229 0.62 -8.47 11.71
N ILE A 230 -0.02 -9.51 12.23
CA ILE A 230 -1.48 -9.62 12.27
C ILE A 230 -1.90 -9.71 13.74
N ILE A 231 -2.61 -8.69 14.22
CA ILE A 231 -3.06 -8.56 15.60
C ILE A 231 -4.57 -8.73 15.65
N THR A 232 -5.06 -9.49 16.64
CA THR A 232 -6.49 -9.63 16.89
C THR A 232 -6.94 -8.72 18.02
N THR A 233 -8.09 -8.09 17.87
CA THR A 233 -8.69 -7.27 18.95
C THR A 233 -9.49 -8.11 19.93
N ASN A 234 -9.78 -9.38 19.62
CA ASN A 234 -10.53 -10.37 20.44
C ASN A 234 -11.90 -9.91 20.96
N SER A 235 -12.40 -8.81 20.53
CA SER A 235 -13.78 -8.35 20.68
C SER A 235 -13.94 -6.95 20.08
N CYS A 236 -15.10 -6.63 19.60
CA CYS A 236 -15.48 -5.39 18.92
C CYS A 236 -15.43 -4.12 19.78
N THR A 237 -14.71 -4.07 20.89
CA THR A 237 -14.62 -2.84 21.68
C THR A 237 -13.55 -1.93 21.12
N ASN A 238 -13.96 -0.76 20.67
CA ASN A 238 -13.08 0.32 20.19
C ASN A 238 -11.97 0.65 21.18
N ILE A 239 -12.20 0.47 22.49
CA ILE A 239 -11.24 0.73 23.58
C ILE A 239 -9.99 -0.17 23.46
N LYS A 240 -10.16 -1.48 23.19
CA LYS A 240 -9.01 -2.40 23.06
C LYS A 240 -8.22 -2.12 21.78
N THR A 241 -8.91 -1.79 20.71
CA THR A 241 -8.27 -1.37 19.47
C THR A 241 -7.47 -0.08 19.66
N TYR A 242 -8.02 0.86 20.43
CA TYR A 242 -7.34 2.08 20.81
C TYR A 242 -6.06 1.82 21.61
N ALA A 243 -6.11 0.95 22.63
CA ALA A 243 -4.93 0.57 23.40
C ALA A 243 -3.84 -0.08 22.54
N ASN A 244 -4.24 -0.93 21.57
CA ASN A 244 -3.30 -1.52 20.62
C ASN A 244 -2.68 -0.47 19.69
N LEU A 245 -3.47 0.50 19.23
CA LEU A 245 -2.97 1.62 18.41
C LEU A 245 -1.99 2.49 19.21
N LYS A 246 -2.27 2.75 20.49
CA LYS A 246 -1.37 3.48 21.37
C LYS A 246 -0.04 2.75 21.56
N TYR A 247 -0.09 1.43 21.79
CA TYR A 247 1.11 0.59 21.86
C TYR A 247 1.91 0.63 20.56
N MET A 248 1.23 0.54 19.40
CA MET A 248 1.89 0.61 18.10
C MET A 248 2.49 1.98 17.79
N ASN A 249 1.91 3.07 18.31
CA ASN A 249 2.49 4.41 18.17
C ASN A 249 3.87 4.50 18.84
N GLN A 250 4.04 3.84 19.97
CA GLN A 250 5.34 3.72 20.65
C GLN A 250 6.38 2.98 19.79
N VAL A 251 5.94 2.13 18.84
CA VAL A 251 6.80 1.36 17.93
C VAL A 251 6.98 2.06 16.56
N TYR A 252 6.59 3.33 16.42
CA TYR A 252 6.77 4.16 15.21
C TYR A 252 6.08 3.67 13.92
N ILE A 253 5.00 2.88 14.02
CA ILE A 253 4.27 2.38 12.84
C ILE A 253 3.34 3.46 12.26
N ARG A 254 3.03 4.51 12.98
CA ARG A 254 2.18 5.66 12.64
C ARG A 254 0.95 5.31 11.80
N ASP A 255 1.02 5.44 10.46
CA ASP A 255 -0.08 5.24 9.51
C ASP A 255 0.03 3.92 8.71
N GLN A 256 1.05 3.07 8.99
CA GLN A 256 1.30 1.82 8.30
C GLN A 256 0.53 0.66 8.94
N PHE A 257 -0.78 0.77 8.95
CA PHE A 257 -1.67 -0.28 9.42
C PHE A 257 -3.01 -0.28 8.68
N LEU A 258 -3.66 -1.43 8.65
CA LEU A 258 -5.01 -1.59 8.14
C LEU A 258 -5.86 -2.34 9.15
N MET A 259 -6.93 -1.70 9.61
CA MET A 259 -7.97 -2.34 10.41
C MET A 259 -8.98 -2.99 9.47
N ILE A 260 -9.19 -4.28 9.61
CA ILE A 260 -10.18 -5.05 8.87
C ILE A 260 -11.28 -5.45 9.85
N ARG A 261 -12.50 -5.04 9.59
CA ARG A 261 -13.66 -5.32 10.42
C ARG A 261 -14.78 -5.94 9.63
N ASP A 262 -15.51 -6.80 10.29
CA ASP A 262 -16.71 -7.43 9.75
C ASP A 262 -17.78 -6.39 9.37
N GLY A 263 -18.51 -6.68 8.32
CA GLY A 263 -19.60 -5.82 7.84
C GLY A 263 -20.83 -5.89 8.74
N ASP A 264 -21.05 -7.01 9.45
CA ASP A 264 -22.16 -7.25 10.37
C ASP A 264 -23.55 -6.92 9.80
N GLY A 265 -23.69 -6.98 8.47
CA GLY A 265 -24.89 -6.59 7.76
C GLY A 265 -25.21 -5.08 7.80
N LYS A 266 -24.24 -4.24 8.13
CA LYS A 266 -24.36 -2.78 8.17
C LYS A 266 -23.84 -2.13 6.87
N ASN A 267 -24.07 -0.83 6.71
CA ASN A 267 -23.53 -0.07 5.61
C ASN A 267 -22.02 0.18 5.82
N PRO A 268 -21.12 -0.37 4.98
CA PRO A 268 -19.68 -0.24 5.18
C PRO A 268 -19.18 1.21 5.19
N LYS A 269 -19.79 2.09 4.38
CA LYS A 269 -19.39 3.51 4.30
C LYS A 269 -19.72 4.27 5.60
N GLU A 270 -20.90 4.03 6.14
CA GLU A 270 -21.34 4.68 7.39
C GLU A 270 -20.52 4.17 8.58
N LEU A 271 -20.33 2.86 8.66
CA LEU A 271 -19.54 2.26 9.75
C LEU A 271 -18.09 2.75 9.71
N ARG A 272 -17.49 2.89 8.53
CA ARG A 272 -16.14 3.46 8.36
C ARG A 272 -16.07 4.90 8.87
N LYS A 273 -17.03 5.75 8.48
CA LYS A 273 -17.08 7.15 8.95
C LYS A 273 -17.24 7.25 10.46
N GLN A 274 -18.10 6.43 11.05
CA GLN A 274 -18.29 6.39 12.50
C GLN A 274 -16.99 6.01 13.24
N LEU A 275 -16.26 5.01 12.72
CA LEU A 275 -14.99 4.60 13.31
C LEU A 275 -13.91 5.67 13.18
N CYS A 276 -13.74 6.28 12.01
CA CYS A 276 -12.78 7.37 11.83
C CYS A 276 -13.07 8.52 12.79
N ARG A 277 -14.33 8.93 12.91
CA ARG A 277 -14.76 9.99 13.84
C ARG A 277 -14.45 9.64 15.30
N TYR A 278 -14.73 8.40 15.70
CA TYR A 278 -14.41 7.94 17.07
C TYR A 278 -12.90 8.08 17.37
N TYR A 279 -12.03 7.66 16.44
CA TYR A 279 -10.58 7.75 16.63
C TYR A 279 -10.09 9.20 16.59
N GLU A 280 -10.66 10.05 15.76
CA GLU A 280 -10.37 11.48 15.71
C GLU A 280 -10.72 12.17 17.05
N GLU A 281 -11.87 11.85 17.63
CA GLU A 281 -12.28 12.36 18.94
C GLU A 281 -11.37 11.85 20.08
N GLN A 282 -10.83 10.63 19.99
CA GLN A 282 -9.87 10.11 20.96
C GLN A 282 -8.48 10.76 20.80
N ASP A 283 -8.02 11.00 19.57
CA ASP A 283 -6.74 11.67 19.30
C ASP A 283 -6.71 13.09 19.90
N LEU A 284 -7.80 13.82 19.82
CA LEU A 284 -7.95 15.14 20.46
C LEU A 284 -7.85 15.13 21.99
N ARG A 285 -8.08 13.98 22.64
CA ARG A 285 -8.04 13.82 24.08
C ARG A 285 -6.73 13.21 24.60
N ASP A 286 -5.90 12.66 23.71
CA ASP A 286 -4.68 11.96 24.08
C ASP A 286 -3.44 12.87 23.94
N VAL A 287 -2.68 13.00 25.04
CA VAL A 287 -1.46 13.83 25.10
C VAL A 287 -0.34 13.25 24.20
N ASP A 288 -0.36 11.94 23.93
CA ASP A 288 0.69 11.24 23.19
C ASP A 288 0.43 11.20 21.67
N HIS A 289 -0.66 11.79 21.18
CA HIS A 289 -1.08 11.82 19.77
C HIS A 289 -0.98 10.45 19.07
N LEU A 290 -2.07 9.70 19.11
CA LEU A 290 -2.18 8.41 18.42
C LEU A 290 -1.89 8.49 16.93
N PRO A 291 -1.53 7.35 16.29
CA PRO A 291 -1.49 7.31 14.84
C PRO A 291 -2.83 7.78 14.27
N ARG A 292 -2.78 8.74 13.38
CA ARG A 292 -3.98 9.32 12.76
C ARG A 292 -4.71 8.27 11.95
N VAL A 293 -5.88 7.86 12.41
CA VAL A 293 -6.74 6.92 11.71
C VAL A 293 -7.51 7.65 10.62
N THR A 294 -7.27 7.29 9.38
CA THR A 294 -7.96 7.83 8.22
C THR A 294 -8.82 6.74 7.56
N GLU A 295 -9.67 7.12 6.61
CA GLU A 295 -10.45 6.13 5.84
C GLU A 295 -9.59 5.10 5.11
N LYS A 296 -8.31 5.43 4.82
CA LYS A 296 -7.33 4.52 4.23
C LYS A 296 -7.00 3.36 5.17
N ASN A 297 -6.98 3.62 6.48
CA ASN A 297 -6.59 2.67 7.51
C ASN A 297 -7.74 1.77 7.98
N VAL A 298 -8.97 1.96 7.46
CA VAL A 298 -10.15 1.22 7.88
C VAL A 298 -10.81 0.54 6.69
N LEU A 299 -10.83 -0.78 6.72
CA LEU A 299 -11.61 -1.62 5.81
C LEU A 299 -12.78 -2.23 6.59
N ILE A 300 -13.99 -1.94 6.16
CA ILE A 300 -15.18 -2.69 6.54
C ILE A 300 -15.46 -3.66 5.40
N LEU A 301 -15.53 -4.95 5.72
CA LEU A 301 -15.77 -6.00 4.74
C LEU A 301 -17.08 -5.75 3.98
N LYS A 302 -17.08 -6.04 2.68
CA LYS A 302 -18.26 -5.96 1.82
C LYS A 302 -19.36 -6.91 2.31
N TYR A 303 -18.95 -8.09 2.79
CA TYR A 303 -19.82 -9.14 3.30
C TYR A 303 -19.94 -9.10 4.82
N TYR A 304 -20.82 -9.95 5.36
CA TYR A 304 -21.11 -9.98 6.80
C TYR A 304 -19.84 -10.19 7.63
N SER A 305 -19.04 -11.18 7.25
CA SER A 305 -17.75 -11.51 7.87
C SER A 305 -16.82 -12.17 6.85
N PHE A 306 -15.59 -12.46 7.26
CA PHE A 306 -14.56 -13.01 6.37
C PHE A 306 -14.95 -14.38 5.79
N GLU A 307 -15.71 -15.21 6.53
CA GLU A 307 -16.21 -16.49 6.06
C GLU A 307 -17.06 -16.41 4.79
N ASN A 308 -17.80 -15.32 4.63
CA ASN A 308 -18.72 -15.17 3.50
C ASN A 308 -18.01 -15.04 2.14
N TYR A 309 -16.70 -14.74 2.14
CA TYR A 309 -15.90 -14.71 0.91
C TYR A 309 -15.62 -16.11 0.34
N PHE A 310 -15.70 -17.14 1.17
CA PHE A 310 -15.47 -18.53 0.78
C PHE A 310 -16.75 -19.28 0.36
N LEU A 311 -17.80 -18.56 0.03
CA LEU A 311 -19.11 -19.10 -0.33
C LEU A 311 -19.42 -18.95 -1.83
N ASN A 312 -18.45 -19.26 -2.71
CA ASN A 312 -18.69 -19.33 -4.15
C ASN A 312 -19.03 -20.79 -4.54
N PRO A 313 -20.26 -21.09 -4.96
CA PRO A 313 -20.70 -22.46 -5.21
C PRO A 313 -19.89 -23.18 -6.30
N ALA A 314 -19.47 -22.45 -7.35
CA ALA A 314 -18.67 -23.01 -8.44
C ALA A 314 -17.31 -23.51 -7.95
N ILE A 315 -16.65 -22.73 -7.07
CA ILE A 315 -15.35 -23.09 -6.49
C ILE A 315 -15.53 -24.24 -5.48
N MET A 316 -16.56 -24.16 -4.65
CA MET A 316 -16.86 -25.20 -3.66
C MET A 316 -17.13 -26.56 -4.31
N ALA A 317 -17.78 -26.57 -5.49
CA ALA A 317 -18.01 -27.79 -6.27
C ALA A 317 -16.68 -28.35 -6.83
N LYS A 318 -15.83 -27.50 -7.38
CA LYS A 318 -14.49 -27.90 -7.88
C LYS A 318 -13.62 -28.50 -6.79
N LEU A 319 -13.74 -28.03 -5.56
CA LEU A 319 -13.00 -28.52 -4.40
C LEU A 319 -13.62 -29.76 -3.75
N GLY A 320 -14.79 -30.22 -4.21
CA GLY A 320 -15.49 -31.34 -3.62
C GLY A 320 -16.13 -31.06 -2.26
N VAL A 321 -16.22 -29.79 -1.85
CA VAL A 321 -16.96 -29.36 -0.65
C VAL A 321 -18.45 -29.65 -0.81
N ILE A 322 -18.95 -29.50 -2.00
CA ILE A 322 -20.30 -29.87 -2.45
C ILE A 322 -20.20 -30.69 -3.74
N LYS A 323 -21.24 -31.48 -4.06
CA LYS A 323 -21.24 -32.32 -5.28
C LYS A 323 -21.42 -31.51 -6.56
N SER A 324 -22.21 -30.45 -6.50
CA SER A 324 -22.51 -29.54 -7.60
C SER A 324 -22.91 -28.17 -7.08
N GLU A 325 -22.86 -27.16 -7.94
CA GLU A 325 -23.33 -25.80 -7.60
C GLU A 325 -24.82 -25.84 -7.15
N SER A 326 -25.62 -26.62 -7.79
CA SER A 326 -27.05 -26.78 -7.45
C SER A 326 -27.24 -27.30 -6.02
N ASP A 327 -26.33 -28.15 -5.54
CA ASP A 327 -26.42 -28.70 -4.18
C ASP A 327 -26.17 -27.61 -3.12
N PHE A 328 -25.35 -26.60 -3.40
CA PHE A 328 -25.22 -25.46 -2.50
C PHE A 328 -26.59 -24.84 -2.20
N TYR A 329 -27.30 -24.48 -3.25
CA TYR A 329 -28.59 -23.80 -3.13
C TYR A 329 -29.67 -24.68 -2.47
N LYS A 330 -29.65 -25.98 -2.77
CA LYS A 330 -30.55 -26.94 -2.12
C LYS A 330 -30.29 -27.06 -0.63
N ILE A 331 -29.03 -27.28 -0.26
CA ILE A 331 -28.60 -27.40 1.15
C ILE A 331 -28.89 -26.10 1.89
N PHE A 332 -28.56 -24.95 1.30
CA PHE A 332 -28.83 -23.66 1.92
C PHE A 332 -30.33 -23.45 2.14
N LEU A 333 -31.18 -23.70 1.13
CA LEU A 333 -32.63 -23.57 1.24
C LEU A 333 -33.23 -24.52 2.29
N GLN A 334 -32.70 -25.74 2.36
CA GLN A 334 -33.08 -26.67 3.41
C GLN A 334 -32.78 -26.10 4.80
N LYS A 335 -31.53 -25.65 5.02
CA LYS A 335 -31.08 -25.06 6.29
C LYS A 335 -31.79 -23.75 6.60
N TRP A 336 -32.14 -22.99 5.56
CA TRP A 336 -32.98 -21.81 5.70
C TRP A 336 -34.33 -22.14 6.31
N LYS A 337 -35.04 -23.11 5.77
CA LYS A 337 -36.33 -23.57 6.28
C LYS A 337 -36.24 -24.22 7.66
N GLU A 338 -35.13 -24.92 7.95
CA GLU A 338 -34.90 -25.57 9.24
C GLU A 338 -34.72 -24.56 10.39
N TYR A 339 -33.78 -23.57 10.23
CA TYR A 339 -33.45 -22.66 11.32
C TYR A 339 -32.89 -21.28 10.93
N LEU A 340 -32.21 -21.13 9.75
CA LEU A 340 -31.56 -19.89 9.41
C LEU A 340 -32.52 -18.71 9.32
N ASN A 341 -33.73 -18.93 8.87
CA ASN A 341 -34.77 -17.91 8.77
C ASN A 341 -35.25 -17.37 10.12
N ARG A 342 -34.92 -18.02 11.22
CA ARG A 342 -35.34 -17.66 12.60
C ARG A 342 -34.23 -16.98 13.39
N ILE A 343 -32.99 -17.09 12.99
CA ILE A 343 -31.88 -16.40 13.66
C ILE A 343 -31.87 -14.91 13.31
N ARG A 344 -31.24 -14.09 14.14
CA ARG A 344 -31.24 -12.63 14.00
C ARG A 344 -30.82 -12.17 12.60
N SER A 345 -29.76 -12.74 12.02
CA SER A 345 -29.28 -12.38 10.68
C SER A 345 -30.25 -12.82 9.57
N GLY A 346 -30.95 -13.97 9.73
CA GLY A 346 -31.97 -14.42 8.80
C GLY A 346 -33.23 -13.56 8.82
N ILE A 347 -33.69 -13.16 10.02
CA ILE A 347 -34.80 -12.21 10.16
C ILE A 347 -34.43 -10.88 9.48
N HIS A 348 -33.23 -10.37 9.70
CA HIS A 348 -32.77 -9.14 9.07
C HIS A 348 -32.71 -9.27 7.54
N LEU A 349 -32.20 -10.40 7.03
CA LEU A 349 -32.16 -10.65 5.59
C LEU A 349 -33.58 -10.65 4.98
N LYS A 350 -34.56 -11.27 5.62
CA LYS A 350 -35.98 -11.22 5.16
C LYS A 350 -36.52 -9.80 5.10
N GLN A 351 -36.20 -8.98 6.10
CA GLN A 351 -36.60 -7.56 6.10
C GLN A 351 -36.02 -6.79 4.92
N ILE A 352 -34.73 -7.04 4.60
CA ILE A 352 -34.05 -6.40 3.47
C ILE A 352 -34.60 -6.85 2.13
N MET A 353 -34.89 -8.16 1.96
CA MET A 353 -35.47 -8.71 0.72
C MET A 353 -36.95 -8.36 0.55
N GLY A 354 -37.69 -8.11 1.63
CA GLY A 354 -39.11 -7.90 1.62
C GLY A 354 -39.94 -9.19 1.44
N HIS A 355 -39.31 -10.36 1.33
CA HIS A 355 -39.94 -11.67 1.18
C HIS A 355 -39.08 -12.77 1.81
N ASP A 356 -39.64 -13.98 1.92
CA ASP A 356 -38.93 -15.16 2.41
C ASP A 356 -38.36 -15.98 1.23
N LEU A 357 -37.25 -16.67 1.44
CA LEU A 357 -36.67 -17.57 0.44
C LEU A 357 -37.51 -18.86 0.34
N GLN A 358 -38.13 -19.09 -0.78
CA GLN A 358 -39.02 -20.22 -0.99
C GLN A 358 -38.49 -21.26 -1.98
N SER A 359 -37.68 -20.82 -2.95
CA SER A 359 -37.16 -21.63 -4.04
C SER A 359 -35.65 -21.59 -4.14
N ILE A 360 -35.08 -22.54 -4.87
CA ILE A 360 -33.67 -22.57 -5.21
C ILE A 360 -33.28 -21.32 -6.03
N GLN A 361 -34.18 -20.86 -6.88
CA GLN A 361 -33.97 -19.68 -7.69
C GLN A 361 -33.89 -18.42 -6.82
N ASP A 362 -34.75 -18.31 -5.79
CA ASP A 362 -34.68 -17.19 -4.84
C ASP A 362 -33.34 -17.14 -4.14
N VAL A 363 -32.79 -18.29 -3.73
CA VAL A 363 -31.46 -18.34 -3.10
C VAL A 363 -30.39 -17.88 -4.08
N LYS A 364 -30.45 -18.31 -5.32
CA LYS A 364 -29.49 -17.97 -6.37
C LYS A 364 -29.52 -16.47 -6.67
N ASP A 365 -30.70 -15.90 -6.84
CA ASP A 365 -30.86 -14.47 -7.18
C ASP A 365 -30.48 -13.54 -6.04
N ASN A 366 -30.58 -14.01 -4.79
CA ASN A 366 -30.26 -13.24 -3.60
C ASN A 366 -28.90 -13.60 -2.98
N MET A 367 -28.01 -14.29 -3.70
CA MET A 367 -26.74 -14.77 -3.16
C MET A 367 -25.85 -13.63 -2.61
N GLU A 368 -25.79 -12.48 -3.27
CA GLU A 368 -25.05 -11.30 -2.79
C GLU A 368 -25.65 -10.73 -1.49
N LEU A 369 -26.96 -10.69 -1.36
CA LEU A 369 -27.63 -10.29 -0.13
C LEU A 369 -27.40 -11.30 1.00
N ILE A 370 -27.42 -12.59 0.69
CA ILE A 370 -27.11 -13.66 1.64
C ILE A 370 -25.69 -13.48 2.17
N LYS A 371 -24.69 -13.30 1.32
CA LYS A 371 -23.30 -13.05 1.75
C LYS A 371 -23.18 -11.78 2.60
N ARG A 372 -23.95 -10.75 2.29
CA ARG A 372 -23.87 -9.46 2.97
C ARG A 372 -24.58 -9.43 4.32
N TYR A 373 -25.71 -10.11 4.46
CA TYR A 373 -26.60 -9.97 5.63
C TYR A 373 -26.69 -11.22 6.51
N MET A 374 -26.28 -12.40 6.01
CA MET A 374 -26.23 -13.62 6.81
C MET A 374 -24.92 -13.74 7.55
N ARG A 375 -24.99 -14.05 8.85
CA ARG A 375 -23.80 -14.30 9.68
C ARG A 375 -22.97 -15.42 9.09
N GLY A 376 -21.71 -15.11 8.73
CA GLY A 376 -20.83 -16.00 7.97
C GLY A 376 -20.57 -17.32 8.69
N HIS A 377 -20.29 -17.29 9.97
CA HIS A 377 -20.03 -18.49 10.76
C HIS A 377 -21.14 -19.55 10.62
N ASN A 378 -22.40 -19.13 10.65
CA ASN A 378 -23.51 -20.07 10.54
C ASN A 378 -23.62 -20.71 9.16
N VAL A 379 -23.34 -19.97 8.09
CA VAL A 379 -23.39 -20.49 6.73
C VAL A 379 -22.15 -21.31 6.42
N PHE A 380 -20.99 -20.84 6.87
CA PHE A 380 -19.72 -21.52 6.69
C PHE A 380 -19.71 -22.90 7.35
N ASP A 381 -20.17 -23.00 8.59
CA ASP A 381 -20.24 -24.27 9.33
C ASP A 381 -21.12 -25.34 8.62
N ILE A 382 -22.16 -24.96 7.90
CA ILE A 382 -23.00 -25.89 7.14
C ILE A 382 -22.18 -26.67 6.11
N PHE A 383 -21.23 -25.98 5.44
CA PHE A 383 -20.47 -26.56 4.34
C PHE A 383 -19.07 -27.02 4.76
N TYR A 384 -18.40 -26.26 5.62
CA TYR A 384 -17.01 -26.46 5.99
C TYR A 384 -16.83 -27.12 7.37
N GLY A 385 -17.89 -27.23 8.18
CA GLY A 385 -17.79 -27.75 9.55
C GLY A 385 -17.16 -29.13 9.69
N ARG A 386 -17.29 -29.99 8.64
CA ARG A 386 -16.64 -31.32 8.57
C ARG A 386 -15.14 -31.27 8.27
N TYR A 387 -14.60 -30.14 7.83
CA TYR A 387 -13.21 -29.96 7.42
C TYR A 387 -12.37 -29.21 8.45
N LYS A 388 -12.78 -29.12 9.71
CA LYS A 388 -12.09 -28.32 10.76
C LYS A 388 -10.59 -28.60 10.85
N ASN A 389 -10.16 -29.85 10.69
CA ASN A 389 -8.75 -30.24 10.77
C ASN A 389 -7.94 -29.92 9.50
N SER A 390 -8.58 -29.70 8.36
CA SER A 390 -7.95 -29.40 7.07
C SER A 390 -8.46 -28.06 6.48
N GLU A 391 -9.06 -27.23 7.31
CA GLU A 391 -9.66 -25.95 6.87
C GLU A 391 -8.64 -25.08 6.13
N THR A 392 -7.47 -24.89 6.69
CA THR A 392 -6.42 -24.03 6.10
C THR A 392 -5.98 -24.51 4.72
N GLU A 393 -5.77 -25.82 4.56
CA GLU A 393 -5.39 -26.42 3.27
C GLU A 393 -6.52 -26.24 2.23
N LEU A 394 -7.74 -26.49 2.65
CA LEU A 394 -8.91 -26.37 1.78
C LEU A 394 -9.15 -24.93 1.34
N LEU A 395 -9.03 -23.97 2.26
CA LEU A 395 -9.17 -22.55 1.96
C LEU A 395 -8.00 -22.02 1.11
N THR A 396 -6.79 -22.59 1.26
CA THR A 396 -5.66 -22.27 0.37
C THR A 396 -5.99 -22.67 -1.07
N LYS A 397 -6.46 -23.91 -1.29
CA LYS A 397 -6.93 -24.36 -2.61
C LYS A 397 -8.09 -23.52 -3.14
N TYR A 398 -9.00 -23.09 -2.25
CA TYR A 398 -10.10 -22.21 -2.63
C TYR A 398 -9.57 -20.87 -3.17
N VAL A 399 -8.67 -20.23 -2.43
CA VAL A 399 -8.09 -18.95 -2.83
C VAL A 399 -7.32 -19.09 -4.15
N GLU A 400 -6.62 -20.20 -4.39
CA GLU A 400 -5.91 -20.46 -5.66
C GLU A 400 -6.86 -20.49 -6.87
N LEU A 401 -8.05 -21.07 -6.72
CA LEU A 401 -9.06 -21.18 -7.78
C LEU A 401 -9.92 -19.91 -7.92
N ALA A 402 -10.04 -19.14 -6.86
CA ALA A 402 -10.89 -17.96 -6.84
C ALA A 402 -10.30 -16.81 -7.66
N PRO A 403 -11.12 -16.11 -8.45
CA PRO A 403 -10.69 -14.90 -9.15
C PRO A 403 -10.40 -13.79 -8.13
N ARG A 404 -9.52 -12.85 -8.52
CA ARG A 404 -9.13 -11.71 -7.67
C ARG A 404 -10.34 -10.85 -7.27
N GLU A 405 -11.31 -10.76 -8.16
CA GLU A 405 -12.53 -9.96 -8.00
C GLU A 405 -13.36 -10.39 -6.78
N ASP A 406 -13.33 -11.68 -6.41
CA ASP A 406 -14.04 -12.20 -5.23
C ASP A 406 -13.51 -11.57 -3.92
N PHE A 407 -12.26 -11.08 -3.91
CA PHE A 407 -11.59 -10.45 -2.78
C PHE A 407 -11.21 -8.97 -3.06
N ALA A 408 -11.81 -8.35 -4.07
CA ALA A 408 -11.38 -7.06 -4.58
C ALA A 408 -11.39 -5.94 -3.52
N ASP A 409 -12.36 -5.89 -2.63
CA ASP A 409 -12.45 -4.88 -1.58
C ASP A 409 -11.30 -5.00 -0.56
N ILE A 410 -10.92 -6.23 -0.20
CA ILE A 410 -9.79 -6.51 0.69
C ILE A 410 -8.48 -6.14 -0.01
N LEU A 411 -8.24 -6.71 -1.19
CA LEU A 411 -7.00 -6.55 -1.92
C LEU A 411 -6.77 -5.10 -2.36
N ASN A 412 -7.80 -4.41 -2.86
CA ASN A 412 -7.69 -2.99 -3.22
C ASN A 412 -7.43 -2.09 -2.02
N SER A 413 -7.88 -2.48 -0.82
CA SER A 413 -7.57 -1.73 0.41
C SER A 413 -6.13 -1.95 0.85
N ILE A 414 -5.58 -3.16 0.67
CA ILE A 414 -4.18 -3.49 0.93
C ILE A 414 -3.26 -2.78 -0.08
N ASP A 415 -3.62 -2.79 -1.36
CA ASP A 415 -2.84 -2.17 -2.45
C ASP A 415 -2.65 -0.65 -2.30
N ARG A 416 -3.42 0.02 -1.44
CA ARG A 416 -3.25 1.45 -1.15
C ARG A 416 -1.99 1.77 -0.36
N PHE A 417 -1.36 0.77 0.24
CA PHE A 417 -0.13 0.93 1.01
C PHE A 417 1.07 0.57 0.14
N ILE A 418 2.10 1.41 0.16
CA ILE A 418 3.29 1.29 -0.70
C ILE A 418 3.94 -0.08 -0.59
N ILE A 419 3.98 -0.64 0.61
CA ILE A 419 4.57 -1.96 0.86
C ILE A 419 3.90 -3.10 0.06
N PHE A 420 2.66 -2.92 -0.39
CA PHE A 420 1.90 -3.90 -1.16
C PHE A 420 1.62 -3.49 -2.61
N GLU A 421 1.80 -2.24 -2.95
CA GLU A 421 1.35 -1.65 -4.22
C GLU A 421 1.98 -2.27 -5.48
N SER A 422 3.24 -2.74 -5.41
CA SER A 422 3.98 -3.28 -6.58
C SER A 422 3.61 -4.71 -6.98
N ARG A 423 2.68 -5.35 -6.29
CA ARG A 423 2.56 -6.81 -6.27
C ARG A 423 1.24 -7.30 -6.83
N LYS A 424 0.62 -6.47 -7.67
CA LYS A 424 -0.56 -6.85 -8.44
C LYS A 424 -0.17 -7.95 -9.44
N LYS A 425 -0.56 -9.19 -9.13
CA LYS A 425 -0.61 -10.28 -10.11
C LYS A 425 -1.98 -10.32 -10.75
#